data_1a9c3bb0f842a8b64dda35a4f17104be
#
_entry.id   1a9c3bb0f842a8b64dda35a4f17104be
#
_cell.length_a   1.000
_cell.length_b   1.000
_cell.length_c   1.000
_cell.angle_alpha   90.00
_cell.angle_beta   90.00
_cell.angle_gamma   90.00
#
_symmetry.space_group_name_H-M   'P 1'
#
loop_
_entity.id
_entity.type
_entity.pdbx_description
1 polymer ?
#
loop_
_entity_poly.entity_id
_entity_poly.type
_entity_poly.pdbx_seq_one_letter_code
_entity_poly.pdbx_strand_id
1 'polypeptide(L)'
;YDVSEIEIKDLALKPYINVQPKLLLKSHGRNVGKFGKAKVNILERLANRLSTSGHVGKKHKIITSWSSGKYNKNMKTILKAMEIIETRTKKNPIQVLVTAIENGSPRDEITVIEHAGARYPQAIDTSPARRIDLAVRWIIQGAYQRCFGKKKKIAESLAEEITKASEANMESYTISKKN
;
A
#
# COMPACT_ATOMS: atom_id res chain seq x y z
N TYR A 1 -18.09 -6.75 2.29
CA TYR A 1 -17.97 -5.49 3.06
C TYR A 1 -18.77 -4.41 2.37
N ASP A 2 -19.51 -3.63 3.13
CA ASP A 2 -20.22 -2.49 2.60
C ASP A 2 -19.20 -1.39 2.23
N VAL A 3 -19.35 -0.83 1.03
CA VAL A 3 -18.46 0.18 0.47
C VAL A 3 -19.11 1.56 0.49
N SER A 4 -20.43 1.63 0.71
CA SER A 4 -21.19 2.90 0.72
C SER A 4 -20.80 3.82 1.86
N GLU A 5 -20.33 3.27 2.98
CA GLU A 5 -19.93 4.01 4.18
C GLU A 5 -18.46 4.45 4.19
N ILE A 6 -17.71 4.15 3.11
CA ILE A 6 -16.26 4.44 3.09
C ILE A 6 -16.02 5.92 2.79
N GLU A 7 -15.47 6.62 3.76
CA GLU A 7 -15.03 8.00 3.61
C GLU A 7 -13.54 8.09 3.29
N ILE A 8 -13.22 8.89 2.27
CA ILE A 8 -11.86 9.30 1.95
C ILE A 8 -11.72 10.77 2.36
N LYS A 9 -10.97 11.02 3.43
CA LYS A 9 -10.82 12.36 4.03
C LYS A 9 -9.92 13.27 3.20
N ASP A 10 -8.85 12.73 2.62
CA ASP A 10 -7.94 13.50 1.76
C ASP A 10 -8.55 13.68 0.37
N LEU A 11 -9.05 14.87 0.08
CA LEU A 11 -9.67 15.23 -1.20
C LEU A 11 -8.72 15.03 -2.40
N ALA A 12 -7.40 15.19 -2.20
CA ALA A 12 -6.42 15.00 -3.25
C ALA A 12 -6.27 13.51 -3.64
N LEU A 13 -6.49 12.59 -2.70
CA LEU A 13 -6.37 11.14 -2.92
C LEU A 13 -7.67 10.52 -3.43
N LYS A 14 -8.82 11.16 -3.16
CA LYS A 14 -10.15 10.64 -3.51
C LYS A 14 -10.29 10.20 -4.97
N PRO A 15 -9.83 10.95 -5.98
CA PRO A 15 -9.94 10.54 -7.39
C PRO A 15 -9.06 9.34 -7.76
N TYR A 16 -8.06 9.00 -6.92
CA TYR A 16 -7.04 7.99 -7.20
C TYR A 16 -7.20 6.71 -6.39
N ILE A 17 -8.15 6.68 -5.43
CA ILE A 17 -8.49 5.49 -4.64
C ILE A 17 -9.82 4.94 -5.13
N ASN A 18 -9.77 3.78 -5.80
CA ASN A 18 -11.00 3.09 -6.24
C ASN A 18 -11.32 1.95 -5.26
N VAL A 19 -12.48 2.05 -4.61
CA VAL A 19 -13.03 1.04 -3.70
C VAL A 19 -14.28 0.37 -4.24
N GLN A 20 -14.68 0.64 -5.50
CA GLN A 20 -15.90 0.10 -6.07
C GLN A 20 -15.95 -1.43 -5.99
N PRO A 21 -17.07 -2.00 -5.51
CA PRO A 21 -17.22 -3.45 -5.40
C PRO A 21 -17.30 -4.06 -6.81
N LYS A 22 -16.59 -5.17 -7.01
CA LYS A 22 -16.64 -5.96 -8.24
C LYS A 22 -16.62 -7.44 -7.87
N LEU A 23 -17.39 -8.25 -8.57
CA LEU A 23 -17.39 -9.71 -8.42
C LEU A 23 -15.99 -10.30 -8.63
N LEU A 24 -15.25 -9.76 -9.60
CA LEU A 24 -13.87 -10.16 -9.87
C LEU A 24 -12.96 -8.94 -9.83
N LEU A 25 -12.11 -8.87 -8.80
CA LEU A 25 -11.10 -7.82 -8.64
C LEU A 25 -9.84 -8.15 -9.45
N LYS A 26 -9.98 -8.18 -10.79
CA LYS A 26 -8.86 -8.47 -11.68
C LYS A 26 -9.03 -7.71 -13.00
N SER A 27 -8.16 -6.76 -13.25
CA SER A 27 -8.22 -5.90 -14.45
C SER A 27 -7.57 -6.54 -15.68
N HIS A 28 -6.81 -7.63 -15.53
CA HIS A 28 -6.08 -8.31 -16.62
C HIS A 28 -5.18 -7.36 -17.45
N GLY A 29 -4.63 -6.33 -16.83
CA GLY A 29 -3.77 -5.37 -17.51
C GLY A 29 -4.50 -4.41 -18.47
N ARG A 30 -5.82 -4.33 -18.43
CA ARG A 30 -6.62 -3.50 -19.36
C ARG A 30 -6.55 -1.99 -19.07
N ASN A 31 -5.99 -1.58 -17.93
CA ASN A 31 -5.87 -0.17 -17.55
C ASN A 31 -4.52 0.42 -17.99
N VAL A 32 -4.26 0.45 -19.29
CA VAL A 32 -2.97 0.86 -19.87
C VAL A 32 -2.88 2.39 -20.09
N GLY A 33 -4.00 3.09 -20.16
CA GLY A 33 -4.02 4.54 -20.40
C GLY A 33 -3.37 5.35 -19.29
N LYS A 34 -3.05 6.63 -19.57
CA LYS A 34 -2.56 7.59 -18.58
C LYS A 34 -3.50 7.63 -17.38
N PHE A 35 -2.95 7.53 -16.17
CA PHE A 35 -3.70 7.40 -14.90
C PHE A 35 -4.63 6.17 -14.81
N GLY A 36 -4.53 5.19 -15.72
CA GLY A 36 -5.33 3.96 -15.69
C GLY A 36 -5.25 3.20 -14.36
N LYS A 37 -4.13 3.32 -13.66
CA LYS A 37 -3.92 2.73 -12.33
C LYS A 37 -4.90 3.25 -11.26
N ALA A 38 -5.39 4.47 -11.37
CA ALA A 38 -6.40 5.02 -10.48
C ALA A 38 -7.75 4.29 -10.58
N LYS A 39 -8.06 3.72 -11.74
CA LYS A 39 -9.28 2.93 -11.98
C LYS A 39 -9.22 1.51 -11.42
N VAL A 40 -8.02 1.04 -11.05
CA VAL A 40 -7.81 -0.28 -10.45
C VAL A 40 -8.24 -0.25 -8.99
N ASN A 41 -9.03 -1.26 -8.56
CA ASN A 41 -9.44 -1.38 -7.17
C ASN A 41 -8.22 -1.44 -6.24
N ILE A 42 -8.31 -0.81 -5.08
CA ILE A 42 -7.21 -0.70 -4.13
C ILE A 42 -6.70 -2.06 -3.64
N LEU A 43 -7.59 -3.05 -3.48
CA LEU A 43 -7.22 -4.42 -3.10
C LEU A 43 -6.43 -5.10 -4.22
N GLU A 44 -6.78 -4.87 -5.49
CA GLU A 44 -6.01 -5.37 -6.62
C GLU A 44 -4.62 -4.73 -6.68
N ARG A 45 -4.50 -3.42 -6.39
CA ARG A 45 -3.19 -2.74 -6.30
C ARG A 45 -2.31 -3.35 -5.22
N LEU A 46 -2.89 -3.67 -4.05
CA LEU A 46 -2.19 -4.41 -2.98
C LEU A 46 -1.76 -5.80 -3.44
N ALA A 47 -2.64 -6.57 -4.10
CA ALA A 47 -2.33 -7.91 -4.59
C ALA A 47 -1.18 -7.90 -5.62
N ASN A 48 -1.21 -6.93 -6.53
CA ASN A 48 -0.14 -6.73 -7.51
C ASN A 48 1.17 -6.35 -6.83
N ARG A 49 1.13 -5.50 -5.80
CA ARG A 49 2.34 -5.11 -5.06
C ARG A 49 2.90 -6.25 -4.21
N LEU A 50 2.03 -7.11 -3.66
CA LEU A 50 2.43 -8.27 -2.86
C LEU A 50 3.28 -9.27 -3.68
N SER A 51 3.19 -9.25 -5.00
CA SER A 51 4.02 -10.07 -5.90
C SER A 51 5.52 -9.81 -5.73
N THR A 52 5.90 -8.59 -5.33
CA THR A 52 7.28 -8.15 -5.13
C THR A 52 7.50 -7.58 -3.74
N SER A 53 6.99 -8.28 -2.72
CA SER A 53 6.97 -7.79 -1.34
C SER A 53 8.35 -7.52 -0.74
N GLY A 54 9.36 -8.31 -1.09
CA GLY A 54 10.73 -8.17 -0.58
C GLY A 54 11.58 -7.12 -1.30
N HIS A 55 11.07 -6.47 -2.34
CA HIS A 55 11.85 -5.50 -3.10
C HIS A 55 11.95 -4.16 -2.36
N VAL A 56 13.15 -3.82 -1.89
CA VAL A 56 13.47 -2.59 -1.17
C VAL A 56 14.58 -1.81 -1.89
N GLY A 57 14.18 -0.84 -2.72
CA GLY A 57 15.10 0.10 -3.38
C GLY A 57 16.10 -0.52 -4.37
N LYS A 58 17.16 0.23 -4.68
CA LYS A 58 18.13 -0.13 -5.72
C LYS A 58 19.07 -1.29 -5.35
N LYS A 59 19.29 -1.53 -4.06
CA LYS A 59 20.25 -2.54 -3.60
C LYS A 59 19.73 -3.98 -3.58
N HIS A 60 18.44 -4.20 -3.86
CA HIS A 60 17.81 -5.52 -3.99
C HIS A 60 18.28 -6.59 -2.97
N LYS A 61 18.45 -6.19 -1.69
CA LYS A 61 18.99 -7.07 -0.64
C LYS A 61 18.15 -8.33 -0.43
N ILE A 62 16.83 -8.19 -0.60
CA ILE A 62 15.89 -9.30 -0.47
C ILE A 62 15.00 -9.28 -1.72
N ILE A 63 15.24 -10.22 -2.60
CA ILE A 63 14.42 -10.42 -3.81
C ILE A 63 13.57 -11.65 -3.56
N THR A 64 12.25 -11.46 -3.61
CA THR A 64 11.32 -12.57 -3.57
C THR A 64 10.54 -12.64 -4.86
N SER A 65 10.73 -13.71 -5.61
CA SER A 65 9.96 -14.04 -6.81
C SER A 65 8.85 -15.06 -6.54
N TRP A 66 8.72 -15.56 -5.31
CA TRP A 66 7.78 -16.61 -4.93
C TRP A 66 6.31 -16.28 -5.19
N SER A 67 5.95 -15.01 -5.12
CA SER A 67 4.58 -14.52 -5.32
C SER A 67 4.35 -13.92 -6.71
N SER A 68 5.38 -13.83 -7.56
CA SER A 68 5.26 -13.34 -8.92
C SER A 68 4.34 -14.26 -9.74
N GLY A 69 3.42 -13.67 -10.50
CA GLY A 69 2.43 -14.41 -11.28
C GLY A 69 1.32 -15.11 -10.47
N LYS A 70 1.40 -15.12 -9.14
CA LYS A 70 0.45 -15.83 -8.27
C LYS A 70 -0.66 -14.91 -7.73
N TYR A 71 -1.32 -14.17 -8.60
CA TYR A 71 -2.34 -13.18 -8.24
C TYR A 71 -3.42 -13.75 -7.30
N ASN A 72 -4.00 -14.90 -7.65
CA ASN A 72 -5.07 -15.51 -6.84
C ASN A 72 -4.61 -15.85 -5.41
N LYS A 73 -3.38 -16.33 -5.26
CA LYS A 73 -2.78 -16.59 -3.93
C LYS A 73 -2.61 -15.29 -3.15
N ASN A 74 -2.11 -14.24 -3.81
CA ASN A 74 -1.92 -12.93 -3.21
C ASN A 74 -3.26 -12.32 -2.77
N MET A 75 -4.29 -12.43 -3.61
CA MET A 75 -5.64 -11.95 -3.27
C MET A 75 -6.23 -12.70 -2.08
N LYS A 76 -6.12 -14.05 -2.04
CA LYS A 76 -6.55 -14.85 -0.87
C LYS A 76 -5.82 -14.42 0.42
N THR A 77 -4.54 -14.07 0.32
CA THR A 77 -3.76 -13.58 1.47
C THR A 77 -4.29 -12.23 1.96
N ILE A 78 -4.63 -11.32 1.06
CA ILE A 78 -5.20 -10.02 1.41
C ILE A 78 -6.59 -10.18 2.03
N LEU A 79 -7.45 -11.01 1.45
CA LEU A 79 -8.79 -11.26 2.02
C LEU A 79 -8.68 -11.81 3.45
N LYS A 80 -7.77 -12.76 3.71
CA LYS A 80 -7.50 -13.23 5.07
C LYS A 80 -6.97 -12.12 6.00
N ALA A 81 -6.16 -11.19 5.49
CA ALA A 81 -5.73 -10.06 6.29
C ALA A 81 -6.91 -9.12 6.63
N MET A 82 -7.85 -8.91 5.69
CA MET A 82 -9.06 -8.12 5.94
C MET A 82 -9.96 -8.78 7.01
N GLU A 83 -10.15 -10.10 6.96
CA GLU A 83 -10.88 -10.86 7.99
C GLU A 83 -10.24 -10.70 9.38
N ILE A 84 -8.91 -10.74 9.46
CA ILE A 84 -8.18 -10.52 10.71
C ILE A 84 -8.37 -9.09 11.24
N ILE A 85 -8.33 -8.09 10.36
CA ILE A 85 -8.56 -6.68 10.73
C ILE A 85 -9.98 -6.51 11.28
N GLU A 86 -10.98 -7.04 10.60
CA GLU A 86 -12.38 -6.99 11.04
C GLU A 86 -12.55 -7.62 12.43
N THR A 87 -12.00 -8.82 12.64
CA THR A 87 -12.07 -9.53 13.93
C THR A 87 -11.42 -8.72 15.06
N ARG A 88 -10.31 -8.03 14.80
CA ARG A 88 -9.56 -7.27 15.81
C ARG A 88 -10.15 -5.89 16.08
N THR A 89 -10.54 -5.18 15.03
CA THR A 89 -10.97 -3.77 15.14
C THR A 89 -12.47 -3.60 15.22
N LYS A 90 -13.26 -4.61 14.80
CA LYS A 90 -14.73 -4.57 14.67
C LYS A 90 -15.20 -3.42 13.79
N LYS A 91 -14.35 -2.94 12.90
CA LYS A 91 -14.62 -1.87 11.92
C LYS A 91 -14.55 -2.44 10.51
N ASN A 92 -15.12 -1.72 9.54
CA ASN A 92 -14.99 -2.07 8.13
C ASN A 92 -13.50 -2.11 7.73
N PRO A 93 -12.93 -3.27 7.34
CA PRO A 93 -11.50 -3.39 7.07
C PRO A 93 -11.05 -2.56 5.87
N ILE A 94 -11.95 -2.26 4.93
CA ILE A 94 -11.62 -1.41 3.78
C ILE A 94 -11.45 0.03 4.24
N GLN A 95 -12.26 0.50 5.20
CA GLN A 95 -12.10 1.83 5.80
C GLN A 95 -10.77 1.93 6.55
N VAL A 96 -10.40 0.89 7.32
CA VAL A 96 -9.12 0.84 8.03
C VAL A 96 -7.95 0.90 7.03
N LEU A 97 -8.05 0.19 5.90
CA LEU A 97 -7.05 0.24 4.84
C LEU A 97 -6.95 1.62 4.20
N VAL A 98 -8.07 2.27 3.88
CA VAL A 98 -8.08 3.63 3.30
C VAL A 98 -7.42 4.60 4.26
N THR A 99 -7.79 4.59 5.54
CA THR A 99 -7.17 5.42 6.58
C THR A 99 -5.66 5.15 6.71
N ALA A 100 -5.24 3.88 6.65
CA ALA A 100 -3.82 3.52 6.67
C ALA A 100 -3.05 4.10 5.46
N ILE A 101 -3.67 4.12 4.28
CA ILE A 101 -3.08 4.71 3.06
C ILE A 101 -3.01 6.24 3.20
N GLU A 102 -4.04 6.89 3.70
CA GLU A 102 -4.05 8.34 3.93
C GLU A 102 -2.95 8.75 4.91
N ASN A 103 -2.87 8.08 6.05
CA ASN A 103 -1.85 8.33 7.07
C ASN A 103 -0.44 8.03 6.56
N GLY A 104 -0.27 6.98 5.75
CA GLY A 104 1.01 6.55 5.21
C GLY A 104 1.48 7.30 3.96
N SER A 105 0.63 8.13 3.36
CA SER A 105 0.98 8.84 2.12
C SER A 105 1.77 10.11 2.41
N PRO A 106 3.02 10.26 1.91
CA PRO A 106 3.80 11.48 2.08
C PRO A 106 3.23 12.60 1.20
N ARG A 107 3.29 13.85 1.68
CA ARG A 107 2.89 15.02 0.89
C ARG A 107 4.01 15.52 0.00
N ASP A 108 5.22 15.42 0.50
CA ASP A 108 6.46 15.87 -0.11
C ASP A 108 7.52 14.77 -0.07
N GLU A 109 8.48 14.85 -0.97
CA GLU A 109 9.67 14.01 -1.04
C GLU A 109 10.91 14.87 -1.24
N ILE A 110 12.00 14.45 -0.64
CA ILE A 110 13.30 15.11 -0.85
C ILE A 110 13.91 14.59 -2.15
N THR A 111 14.16 15.47 -3.09
CA THR A 111 14.93 15.18 -4.30
C THR A 111 16.22 15.99 -4.34
N VAL A 112 17.21 15.49 -5.07
CA VAL A 112 18.47 16.20 -5.27
C VAL A 112 18.40 16.94 -6.59
N ILE A 113 18.49 18.27 -6.51
CA ILE A 113 18.60 19.14 -7.68
C ILE A 113 20.07 19.47 -7.89
N GLU A 114 20.55 19.32 -9.10
CA GLU A 114 21.91 19.66 -9.49
C GLU A 114 21.89 20.99 -10.23
N HIS A 115 22.63 21.98 -9.69
CA HIS A 115 22.81 23.27 -10.31
C HIS A 115 24.29 23.64 -10.31
N ALA A 116 24.84 23.94 -11.47
CA ALA A 116 26.27 24.30 -11.65
C ALA A 116 27.24 23.29 -10.99
N GLY A 117 26.93 21.97 -11.06
CA GLY A 117 27.76 20.90 -10.47
C GLY A 117 27.58 20.71 -8.95
N ALA A 118 26.86 21.59 -8.26
CA ALA A 118 26.53 21.43 -6.85
C ALA A 118 25.16 20.73 -6.69
N ARG A 119 25.06 19.83 -5.70
CA ARG A 119 23.85 19.03 -5.42
C ARG A 119 23.17 19.53 -4.15
N TYR A 120 21.95 19.97 -4.30
CA TYR A 120 21.14 20.48 -3.20
C TYR A 120 19.91 19.58 -2.98
N PRO A 121 19.71 19.07 -1.75
CA PRO A 121 18.46 18.41 -1.41
C PRO A 121 17.34 19.45 -1.31
N GLN A 122 16.24 19.21 -2.05
CA GLN A 122 15.06 20.08 -2.00
C GLN A 122 13.80 19.25 -1.82
N ALA A 123 12.92 19.72 -0.95
CA ALA A 123 11.58 19.14 -0.81
C ALA A 123 10.70 19.59 -1.99
N ILE A 124 10.02 18.65 -2.59
CA ILE A 124 9.06 18.86 -3.68
C ILE A 124 7.75 18.15 -3.38
N ASP A 125 6.63 18.73 -3.81
CA ASP A 125 5.32 18.14 -3.67
C ASP A 125 5.21 16.83 -4.45
N THR A 126 4.63 15.82 -3.80
CA THR A 126 4.43 14.50 -4.41
C THR A 126 3.05 14.41 -5.04
N SER A 127 2.99 13.95 -6.30
CA SER A 127 1.70 13.75 -6.98
C SER A 127 0.81 12.74 -6.24
N PRO A 128 -0.52 12.92 -6.22
CA PRO A 128 -1.44 12.06 -5.48
C PRO A 128 -1.33 10.57 -5.85
N ALA A 129 -1.15 10.27 -7.14
CA ALA A 129 -0.95 8.90 -7.60
C ALA A 129 0.30 8.25 -7.00
N ARG A 130 1.41 8.99 -6.92
CA ARG A 130 2.67 8.53 -6.31
C ARG A 130 2.53 8.38 -4.80
N ARG A 131 1.82 9.29 -4.13
CA ARG A 131 1.55 9.22 -2.68
C ARG A 131 0.91 7.87 -2.31
N ILE A 132 -0.12 7.45 -3.05
CA ILE A 132 -0.78 6.15 -2.84
C ILE A 132 0.16 4.99 -3.15
N ASP A 133 0.94 5.08 -4.23
CA ASP A 133 1.89 4.02 -4.60
C ASP A 133 2.97 3.82 -3.55
N LEU A 134 3.44 4.89 -2.93
CA LEU A 134 4.41 4.84 -1.83
C LEU A 134 3.80 4.22 -0.58
N ALA A 135 2.60 4.66 -0.17
CA ALA A 135 1.90 4.10 0.98
C ALA A 135 1.66 2.59 0.82
N VAL A 136 1.11 2.15 -0.32
CA VAL A 136 0.91 0.73 -0.64
C VAL A 136 2.24 -0.05 -0.63
N ARG A 137 3.30 0.56 -1.16
CA ARG A 137 4.65 -0.04 -1.14
C ARG A 137 5.16 -0.27 0.27
N TRP A 138 5.07 0.74 1.12
CA TRP A 138 5.59 0.67 2.49
C TRP A 138 4.78 -0.27 3.37
N ILE A 139 3.45 -0.29 3.23
CA ILE A 139 2.59 -1.27 3.92
C ILE A 139 3.03 -2.71 3.60
N ILE A 140 3.23 -3.03 2.34
CA ILE A 140 3.65 -4.38 1.94
C ILE A 140 5.08 -4.70 2.40
N GLN A 141 6.00 -3.74 2.30
CA GLN A 141 7.37 -3.91 2.77
C GLN A 141 7.43 -4.11 4.29
N GLY A 142 6.68 -3.34 5.05
CA GLY A 142 6.57 -3.48 6.50
C GLY A 142 6.02 -4.83 6.91
N ALA A 143 4.94 -5.28 6.27
CA ALA A 143 4.36 -6.60 6.49
C ALA A 143 5.36 -7.73 6.17
N TYR A 144 6.09 -7.61 5.07
CA TYR A 144 7.10 -8.59 4.68
C TYR A 144 8.26 -8.66 5.67
N GLN A 145 8.81 -7.52 6.09
CA GLN A 145 9.91 -7.48 7.06
C GLN A 145 9.52 -8.07 8.43
N ARG A 146 8.26 -7.93 8.82
CA ARG A 146 7.75 -8.50 10.08
C ARG A 146 7.62 -10.03 10.05
N CYS A 147 7.36 -10.63 8.89
CA CYS A 147 7.19 -12.08 8.76
C CYS A 147 8.44 -12.81 8.25
N PHE A 148 9.37 -12.10 7.61
CA PHE A 148 10.57 -12.72 7.05
C PHE A 148 11.43 -13.38 8.13
N GLY A 149 11.78 -14.65 7.91
CA GLY A 149 12.55 -15.43 8.88
C GLY A 149 11.81 -15.84 10.17
N LYS A 150 10.49 -15.59 10.26
CA LYS A 150 9.68 -15.92 11.44
C LYS A 150 8.56 -16.88 11.10
N LYS A 151 8.03 -17.60 12.10
CA LYS A 151 6.87 -18.51 11.92
C LYS A 151 5.54 -17.79 11.66
N LYS A 152 5.54 -16.45 11.58
CA LYS A 152 4.35 -15.62 11.37
C LYS A 152 3.92 -15.58 9.92
N LYS A 153 2.62 -15.71 9.67
CA LYS A 153 2.05 -15.64 8.32
C LYS A 153 2.01 -14.20 7.80
N ILE A 154 2.22 -14.02 6.50
CA ILE A 154 2.21 -12.69 5.88
C ILE A 154 0.84 -11.99 6.02
N ALA A 155 -0.27 -12.73 6.03
CA ALA A 155 -1.61 -12.16 6.24
C ALA A 155 -1.76 -11.51 7.62
N GLU A 156 -1.24 -12.15 8.68
CA GLU A 156 -1.24 -11.61 10.04
C GLU A 156 -0.35 -10.37 10.16
N SER A 157 0.84 -10.42 9.55
CA SER A 157 1.77 -9.29 9.53
C SER A 157 1.22 -8.10 8.74
N LEU A 158 0.49 -8.37 7.65
CA LEU A 158 -0.16 -7.35 6.85
C LEU A 158 -1.31 -6.69 7.62
N ALA A 159 -2.13 -7.48 8.31
CA ALA A 159 -3.20 -6.97 9.15
C ALA A 159 -2.65 -6.05 10.26
N GLU A 160 -1.58 -6.46 10.94
CA GLU A 160 -0.95 -5.62 11.97
C GLU A 160 -0.37 -4.33 11.41
N GLU A 161 0.31 -4.40 10.26
CA GLU A 161 0.88 -3.20 9.64
C GLU A 161 -0.22 -2.20 9.24
N ILE A 162 -1.32 -2.67 8.63
CA ILE A 162 -2.45 -1.84 8.25
C ILE A 162 -3.11 -1.23 9.48
N THR A 163 -3.34 -2.00 10.55
CA THR A 163 -3.96 -1.50 11.79
C THR A 163 -3.08 -0.43 12.43
N LYS A 164 -1.77 -0.68 12.61
CA LYS A 164 -0.83 0.30 13.16
C LYS A 164 -0.71 1.56 12.30
N ALA A 165 -0.73 1.42 10.98
CA ALA A 165 -0.70 2.56 10.06
C ALA A 165 -1.99 3.38 10.13
N SER A 166 -3.16 2.74 10.30
CA SER A 166 -4.43 3.45 10.48
C SER A 166 -4.50 4.26 11.77
N GLU A 167 -3.81 3.81 12.81
CA GLU A 167 -3.66 4.50 14.10
C GLU A 167 -2.52 5.54 14.10
N ALA A 168 -1.84 5.72 12.98
CA ALA A 168 -0.64 6.56 12.84
C ALA A 168 0.47 6.22 13.85
N ASN A 169 0.58 4.96 14.28
CA ASN A 169 1.56 4.51 15.25
C ASN A 169 2.97 4.48 14.61
N MET A 170 3.96 5.05 15.29
CA MET A 170 5.37 5.09 14.86
C MET A 170 6.01 3.71 14.74
N GLU A 171 5.46 2.68 15.38
CA GLU A 171 5.91 1.30 15.21
C GLU A 171 5.55 0.71 13.84
N SER A 172 4.66 1.36 13.08
CA SER A 172 4.39 1.03 11.69
C SER A 172 5.60 1.42 10.84
N TYR A 173 6.06 0.47 10.01
CA TYR A 173 7.08 0.76 9.01
C TYR A 173 6.66 1.86 8.05
N THR A 174 5.38 1.88 7.69
CA THR A 174 4.77 2.86 6.78
C THR A 174 4.89 4.28 7.34
N ILE A 175 4.51 4.48 8.60
CA ILE A 175 4.56 5.78 9.27
C ILE A 175 6.02 6.21 9.50
N SER A 176 6.86 5.30 9.97
CA SER A 176 8.30 5.55 10.16
C SER A 176 9.03 5.93 8.86
N LYS A 177 8.54 5.50 7.69
CA LYS A 177 9.13 5.85 6.39
C LYS A 177 8.59 7.15 5.81
N LYS A 178 7.39 7.55 6.22
CA LYS A 178 6.79 8.82 5.83
C LYS A 178 7.48 10.00 6.53
N ASN A 179 7.79 9.85 7.82
CA ASN A 179 8.49 10.84 8.66
C ASN A 179 10.01 10.74 8.46
#